data_c720ded49075bd3857d44698e630d0d7
#
_entry.id   c720ded49075bd3857d44698e630d0d7
#
_cell.length_a   1.000
_cell.length_b   1.000
_cell.length_c   1.000
_cell.angle_alpha   90.00
_cell.angle_beta   90.00
_cell.angle_gamma   90.00
#
_symmetry.space_group_name_H-M   'P 1'
#
loop_
_entity.id
_entity.type
_entity.pdbx_description
1 polymer ?
#
loop_
_entity_poly.entity_id
_entity_poly.type
_entity_poly.pdbx_seq_one_letter_code
_entity_poly.pdbx_strand_id
1 'polypeptide(L)'
;MNEHKIIFKKATIDDKNEIAKVLLDFYNMSDLNEAINAFLSEIEKDFHYIVAIEQDKIIGLVTWLMHGLPKHGLFELDRICILSESRGKGIGSKLVNKLVDDARGWYEKQGGSIRKLYLLTHEDNLNAHNFYEKTGFKHESTLESHYYKGKDERVYSMFFPIK
;
A
#
# COMPACT_ATOMS: atom_id res chain seq x y z
N MET A 1 1.66 -1.83 31.41
CA MET A 1 2.18 -1.06 30.24
C MET A 1 1.00 -0.62 29.41
N ASN A 2 0.83 0.68 29.20
CA ASN A 2 -0.22 1.15 28.29
C ASN A 2 0.19 0.78 26.87
N GLU A 3 -0.40 -0.26 26.29
CA GLU A 3 -0.34 -0.48 24.86
C GLU A 3 -1.00 0.73 24.19
N HIS A 4 -0.20 1.55 23.53
CA HIS A 4 -0.72 2.69 22.77
C HIS A 4 -1.58 2.16 21.61
N LYS A 5 -2.83 2.57 21.62
CA LYS A 5 -3.81 2.15 20.60
C LYS A 5 -3.39 2.68 19.23
N ILE A 6 -3.18 1.77 18.28
CA ILE A 6 -2.92 2.12 16.88
C ILE A 6 -4.27 2.33 16.19
N ILE A 7 -4.41 3.48 15.52
CA ILE A 7 -5.59 3.88 14.76
C ILE A 7 -5.27 3.79 13.27
N PHE A 8 -6.21 3.26 12.49
CA PHE A 8 -6.12 3.20 11.04
C PHE A 8 -7.19 4.09 10.42
N LYS A 9 -6.80 4.97 9.52
CA LYS A 9 -7.75 5.86 8.82
C LYS A 9 -7.32 6.12 7.38
N LYS A 10 -8.26 6.55 6.56
CA LYS A 10 -7.96 7.13 5.26
C LYS A 10 -7.26 8.47 5.45
N ALA A 11 -6.18 8.70 4.70
CA ALA A 11 -5.43 9.95 4.75
C ALA A 11 -6.23 11.11 4.14
N THR A 12 -5.99 12.29 4.66
CA THR A 12 -6.48 13.55 4.10
C THR A 12 -5.30 14.43 3.69
N ILE A 13 -5.57 15.53 2.98
CA ILE A 13 -4.54 16.51 2.59
C ILE A 13 -3.82 17.10 3.83
N ASP A 14 -4.50 17.18 4.96
CA ASP A 14 -3.93 17.68 6.21
C ASP A 14 -2.81 16.78 6.76
N ASP A 15 -2.80 15.50 6.36
CA ASP A 15 -1.78 14.52 6.77
C ASP A 15 -0.47 14.63 5.96
N LYS A 16 -0.38 15.55 4.97
CA LYS A 16 0.72 15.63 4.00
C LYS A 16 2.12 15.68 4.62
N ASN A 17 2.30 16.42 5.70
CA ASN A 17 3.61 16.57 6.34
C ASN A 17 4.06 15.29 7.02
N GLU A 18 3.17 14.61 7.73
CA GLU A 18 3.48 13.35 8.41
C GLU A 18 3.65 12.20 7.39
N ILE A 19 2.84 12.15 6.34
CA ILE A 19 3.01 11.19 5.24
C ILE A 19 4.36 11.41 4.55
N ALA A 20 4.73 12.64 4.27
CA ALA A 20 6.00 12.97 3.63
C ALA A 20 7.21 12.49 4.44
N LYS A 21 7.17 12.56 5.75
CA LYS A 21 8.24 12.02 6.63
C LYS A 21 8.39 10.51 6.44
N VAL A 22 7.29 9.77 6.36
CA VAL A 22 7.33 8.32 6.12
C VAL A 22 7.86 8.01 4.72
N LEU A 23 7.41 8.73 3.69
CA LEU A 23 7.90 8.56 2.32
C LEU A 23 9.39 8.84 2.20
N LEU A 24 9.87 9.89 2.86
CA LEU A 24 11.28 10.27 2.86
C LEU A 24 12.18 9.21 3.51
N ASP A 25 11.68 8.52 4.55
CA ASP A 25 12.41 7.45 5.24
C ASP A 25 12.57 6.19 4.36
N PHE A 26 11.62 5.93 3.45
CA PHE A 26 11.58 4.72 2.63
C PHE A 26 12.08 4.87 1.20
N TYR A 27 11.95 6.07 0.61
CA TYR A 27 12.22 6.30 -0.80
C TYR A 27 13.35 7.28 -1.00
N ASN A 28 14.06 7.14 -2.11
CA ASN A 28 15.15 8.05 -2.50
C ASN A 28 14.57 9.37 -2.99
N MET A 29 14.15 10.21 -2.04
CA MET A 29 13.65 11.57 -2.28
C MET A 29 14.64 12.58 -1.71
N SER A 30 14.76 13.73 -2.38
CA SER A 30 15.76 14.74 -2.04
C SER A 30 15.45 15.44 -0.72
N ASP A 31 14.17 15.76 -0.49
CA ASP A 31 13.73 16.51 0.67
C ASP A 31 12.23 16.31 0.96
N LEU A 32 11.77 16.96 2.02
CA LEU A 32 10.38 16.89 2.46
C LEU A 32 9.40 17.49 1.43
N ASN A 33 9.80 18.51 0.69
CA ASN A 33 8.94 19.14 -0.32
C ASN A 33 8.69 18.19 -1.50
N GLU A 34 9.71 17.47 -1.94
CA GLU A 34 9.53 16.42 -2.96
C GLU A 34 8.55 15.36 -2.49
N ALA A 35 8.66 14.90 -1.26
CA ALA A 35 7.75 13.92 -0.68
C ALA A 35 6.31 14.44 -0.54
N ILE A 36 6.11 15.68 -0.14
CA ILE A 36 4.79 16.34 -0.09
C ILE A 36 4.18 16.40 -1.49
N ASN A 37 4.96 16.86 -2.47
CA ASN A 37 4.50 16.99 -3.85
C ASN A 37 4.14 15.64 -4.47
N ALA A 38 4.91 14.59 -4.16
CA ALA A 38 4.61 13.23 -4.58
C ALA A 38 3.25 12.76 -4.02
N PHE A 39 3.02 12.95 -2.72
CA PHE A 39 1.73 12.61 -2.11
C PHE A 39 0.56 13.38 -2.73
N LEU A 40 0.68 14.70 -2.87
CA LEU A 40 -0.38 15.53 -3.45
C LEU A 40 -0.68 15.15 -4.91
N SER A 41 0.35 14.90 -5.71
CA SER A 41 0.19 14.46 -7.10
C SER A 41 -0.49 13.08 -7.20
N GLU A 42 -0.18 12.17 -6.29
CA GLU A 42 -0.80 10.84 -6.27
C GLU A 42 -2.27 10.92 -5.85
N ILE A 43 -2.62 11.75 -4.86
CA ILE A 43 -4.03 11.98 -4.48
C ILE A 43 -4.84 12.54 -5.67
N GLU A 44 -4.27 13.46 -6.45
CA GLU A 44 -4.91 14.00 -7.66
C GLU A 44 -5.11 12.93 -8.76
N LYS A 45 -4.31 11.87 -8.75
CA LYS A 45 -4.39 10.73 -9.67
C LYS A 45 -5.20 9.55 -9.12
N ASP A 46 -6.05 9.81 -8.13
CA ASP A 46 -6.91 8.80 -7.50
C ASP A 46 -6.17 7.64 -6.80
N PHE A 47 -4.95 7.89 -6.30
CA PHE A 47 -4.32 6.99 -5.34
C PHE A 47 -5.00 7.12 -3.98
N HIS A 48 -5.27 6.00 -3.35
CA HIS A 48 -5.88 5.94 -2.03
C HIS A 48 -4.81 5.63 -0.99
N TYR A 49 -4.73 6.47 0.04
CA TYR A 49 -3.78 6.33 1.15
C TYR A 49 -4.50 5.95 2.44
N ILE A 50 -4.03 4.90 3.09
CA ILE A 50 -4.47 4.50 4.43
C ILE A 50 -3.26 4.57 5.35
N VAL A 51 -3.42 5.21 6.49
CA VAL A 51 -2.36 5.45 7.46
C VAL A 51 -2.62 4.74 8.79
N ALA A 52 -1.54 4.30 9.41
CA ALA A 52 -1.52 3.82 10.78
C ALA A 52 -0.95 4.92 11.69
N ILE A 53 -1.66 5.25 12.76
CA ILE A 53 -1.34 6.34 13.68
C ILE A 53 -1.15 5.79 15.07
N GLU A 54 -0.06 6.12 15.72
CA GLU A 54 0.24 5.86 17.12
C GLU A 54 0.70 7.17 17.77
N GLN A 55 0.08 7.57 18.89
CA GLN A 55 0.41 8.83 19.59
C GLN A 55 0.45 10.07 18.66
N ASP A 56 -0.59 10.23 17.86
CA ASP A 56 -0.74 11.33 16.89
C ASP A 56 0.33 11.41 15.79
N LYS A 57 1.14 10.36 15.63
CA LYS A 57 2.15 10.24 14.56
C LYS A 57 1.77 9.15 13.57
N ILE A 58 1.96 9.43 12.29
CA ILE A 58 1.85 8.41 11.26
C ILE A 58 3.10 7.52 11.32
N ILE A 59 2.89 6.24 11.63
CA ILE A 59 3.96 5.23 11.78
C ILE A 59 4.02 4.26 10.61
N GLY A 60 3.06 4.31 9.71
CA GLY A 60 3.02 3.48 8.51
C GLY A 60 1.89 3.90 7.60
N LEU A 61 1.98 3.46 6.36
CA LEU A 61 0.97 3.71 5.32
C LEU A 61 0.93 2.57 4.30
N VAL A 62 -0.21 2.47 3.63
CA VAL A 62 -0.40 1.64 2.45
C VAL A 62 -1.17 2.42 1.40
N THR A 63 -0.86 2.21 0.14
CA THR A 63 -1.52 2.89 -0.97
C THR A 63 -2.06 1.90 -1.98
N TRP A 64 -3.20 2.21 -2.56
CA TRP A 64 -3.76 1.44 -3.65
C TRP A 64 -4.37 2.33 -4.73
N LEU A 65 -4.49 1.79 -5.94
CA LEU A 65 -5.15 2.42 -7.06
C LEU A 65 -5.93 1.40 -7.89
N MET A 66 -7.00 1.87 -8.54
CA MET A 66 -7.77 1.07 -9.49
C MET A 66 -7.01 0.91 -10.80
N HIS A 67 -7.15 -0.25 -11.44
CA HIS A 67 -6.72 -0.49 -12.81
C HIS A 67 -7.92 -0.85 -13.71
N GLY A 68 -7.88 -0.37 -14.94
CA GLY A 68 -8.96 -0.57 -15.89
C GLY A 68 -10.22 0.21 -15.51
N LEU A 69 -11.36 -0.47 -15.52
CA LEU A 69 -12.68 0.09 -15.19
C LEU A 69 -13.21 -0.51 -13.88
N PRO A 70 -14.15 0.15 -13.18
CA PRO A 70 -14.73 -0.39 -11.94
C PRO A 70 -15.28 -1.81 -12.08
N LYS A 71 -15.86 -2.15 -13.23
CA LYS A 71 -16.39 -3.49 -13.51
C LYS A 71 -15.33 -4.60 -13.53
N HIS A 72 -14.05 -4.26 -13.69
CA HIS A 72 -12.96 -5.24 -13.71
C HIS A 72 -12.59 -5.71 -12.30
N GLY A 73 -12.90 -4.93 -11.25
CA GLY A 73 -12.56 -5.27 -9.88
C GLY A 73 -11.05 -5.46 -9.63
N LEU A 74 -10.22 -4.83 -10.46
CA LEU A 74 -8.77 -4.95 -10.46
C LEU A 74 -8.13 -3.74 -9.79
N PHE A 75 -7.29 -3.97 -8.78
CA PHE A 75 -6.58 -2.91 -8.07
C PHE A 75 -5.19 -3.35 -7.66
N GLU A 76 -4.32 -2.38 -7.45
CA GLU A 76 -2.92 -2.58 -7.12
C GLU A 76 -2.61 -2.00 -5.74
N LEU A 77 -1.88 -2.76 -4.92
CA LEU A 77 -1.14 -2.24 -3.78
C LEU A 77 0.15 -1.65 -4.33
N ASP A 78 0.27 -0.32 -4.33
CA ASP A 78 1.43 0.38 -4.90
C ASP A 78 2.58 0.47 -3.89
N ARG A 79 2.27 0.86 -2.63
CA ARG A 79 3.26 0.98 -1.56
C ARG A 79 2.73 0.46 -0.24
N ILE A 80 3.63 -0.07 0.57
CA ILE A 80 3.43 -0.31 1.99
C ILE A 80 4.73 0.03 2.73
N CYS A 81 4.63 0.93 3.70
CA CYS A 81 5.77 1.42 4.45
C CYS A 81 5.44 1.46 5.93
N ILE A 82 6.33 0.95 6.77
CA ILE A 82 6.21 1.01 8.23
C ILE A 82 7.54 1.48 8.77
N LEU A 83 7.53 2.52 9.61
CA LEU A 83 8.73 3.03 10.25
C LEU A 83 9.45 1.90 11.00
N SER A 84 10.78 1.88 10.94
CA SER A 84 11.59 0.77 11.44
C SER A 84 11.31 0.44 12.91
N GLU A 85 11.13 1.45 13.74
CA GLU A 85 10.81 1.30 15.18
C GLU A 85 9.42 0.75 15.45
N SER A 86 8.54 0.76 14.46
CA SER A 86 7.15 0.28 14.57
C SER A 86 6.93 -1.08 13.92
N ARG A 87 7.97 -1.69 13.34
CA ARG A 87 7.88 -3.02 12.72
C ARG A 87 7.72 -4.14 13.74
N GLY A 88 7.26 -5.30 13.28
CA GLY A 88 7.08 -6.48 14.12
C GLY A 88 5.84 -6.48 15.01
N LYS A 89 4.96 -5.47 14.89
CA LYS A 89 3.72 -5.32 15.67
C LYS A 89 2.45 -5.74 14.89
N GLY A 90 2.61 -6.38 13.74
CA GLY A 90 1.48 -6.78 12.88
C GLY A 90 0.77 -5.63 12.14
N ILE A 91 1.37 -4.45 12.09
CA ILE A 91 0.80 -3.25 11.46
C ILE A 91 0.63 -3.47 9.95
N GLY A 92 1.60 -4.09 9.30
CA GLY A 92 1.55 -4.35 7.85
C GLY A 92 0.35 -5.18 7.44
N SER A 93 0.07 -6.27 8.13
CA SER A 93 -1.11 -7.11 7.87
C SER A 93 -2.42 -6.37 8.10
N LYS A 94 -2.48 -5.54 9.13
CA LYS A 94 -3.65 -4.69 9.40
C LYS A 94 -3.84 -3.62 8.32
N LEU A 95 -2.77 -3.01 7.83
CA LEU A 95 -2.82 -2.06 6.71
C LEU A 95 -3.35 -2.72 5.43
N VAL A 96 -2.88 -3.92 5.10
CA VAL A 96 -3.41 -4.66 3.94
C VAL A 96 -4.90 -4.95 4.08
N ASN A 97 -5.36 -5.40 5.27
CA ASN A 97 -6.77 -5.63 5.52
C ASN A 97 -7.61 -4.34 5.37
N LYS A 98 -7.12 -3.21 5.88
CA LYS A 98 -7.77 -1.91 5.75
C LYS A 98 -7.81 -1.43 4.30
N LEU A 99 -6.76 -1.68 3.52
CA LEU A 99 -6.73 -1.42 2.09
C LEU A 99 -7.84 -2.21 1.38
N VAL A 100 -7.97 -3.49 1.66
CA VAL A 100 -9.01 -4.35 1.07
C VAL A 100 -10.42 -3.85 1.42
N ASP A 101 -10.64 -3.46 2.69
CA ASP A 101 -11.93 -2.92 3.13
C ASP A 101 -12.25 -1.59 2.43
N ASP A 102 -11.27 -0.69 2.31
CA ASP A 102 -11.45 0.60 1.62
C ASP A 102 -11.74 0.40 0.13
N ALA A 103 -10.98 -0.46 -0.53
CA ALA A 103 -11.20 -0.79 -1.94
C ALA A 103 -12.58 -1.42 -2.15
N ARG A 104 -13.00 -2.37 -1.29
CA ARG A 104 -14.32 -3.00 -1.36
C ARG A 104 -15.42 -1.95 -1.30
N GLY A 105 -15.39 -1.07 -0.32
CA GLY A 105 -16.37 0.02 -0.19
C GLY A 105 -16.37 0.97 -1.37
N TRP A 106 -15.20 1.28 -1.91
CA TRP A 106 -15.08 2.13 -3.09
C TRP A 106 -15.72 1.47 -4.33
N TYR A 107 -15.37 0.19 -4.62
CA TYR A 107 -15.92 -0.53 -5.76
C TYR A 107 -17.44 -0.71 -5.66
N GLU A 108 -17.96 -1.00 -4.47
CA GLU A 108 -19.41 -1.12 -4.24
C GLU A 108 -20.15 0.20 -4.56
N LYS A 109 -19.58 1.35 -4.19
CA LYS A 109 -20.13 2.67 -4.55
C LYS A 109 -20.12 2.93 -6.06
N GLN A 110 -19.22 2.30 -6.79
CA GLN A 110 -19.15 2.39 -8.25
C GLN A 110 -20.03 1.33 -8.96
N GLY A 111 -20.79 0.56 -8.20
CA GLY A 111 -21.63 -0.52 -8.73
C GLY A 111 -20.89 -1.79 -9.14
N GLY A 112 -19.63 -1.92 -8.70
CA GLY A 112 -18.77 -3.08 -8.94
C GLY A 112 -18.44 -3.88 -7.68
N SER A 113 -17.51 -4.80 -7.80
CA SER A 113 -16.95 -5.56 -6.67
C SER A 113 -15.48 -5.82 -6.90
N ILE A 114 -14.70 -5.96 -5.82
CA ILE A 114 -13.30 -6.34 -5.91
C ILE A 114 -13.16 -7.78 -6.40
N ARG A 115 -12.19 -8.03 -7.27
CA ARG A 115 -11.90 -9.35 -7.83
C ARG A 115 -10.46 -9.76 -7.64
N LYS A 116 -9.51 -8.85 -7.88
CA LYS A 116 -8.06 -9.14 -7.83
C LYS A 116 -7.29 -7.94 -7.31
N LEU A 117 -6.52 -8.18 -6.25
CA LEU A 117 -5.49 -7.28 -5.76
C LEU A 117 -4.13 -7.85 -6.17
N TYR A 118 -3.28 -7.04 -6.77
CA TYR A 118 -1.91 -7.44 -7.09
C TYR A 118 -0.90 -6.38 -6.65
N LEU A 119 0.35 -6.77 -6.63
CA LEU A 119 1.49 -5.89 -6.37
C LEU A 119 2.72 -6.40 -7.12
N LEU A 120 3.69 -5.49 -7.29
CA LEU A 120 5.01 -5.80 -7.81
C LEU A 120 6.06 -5.58 -6.72
N THR A 121 7.01 -6.49 -6.64
CA THR A 121 8.16 -6.38 -5.74
C THR A 121 9.41 -6.97 -6.39
N HIS A 122 10.58 -6.42 -6.08
CA HIS A 122 11.84 -6.93 -6.64
C HIS A 122 12.04 -8.42 -6.32
N GLU A 123 12.53 -9.18 -7.28
CA GLU A 123 12.79 -10.63 -7.15
C GLU A 123 13.76 -10.95 -6.00
N ASP A 124 14.66 -10.06 -5.66
CA ASP A 124 15.64 -10.23 -4.58
C ASP A 124 15.16 -9.74 -3.20
N ASN A 125 13.95 -9.18 -3.10
CA ASN A 125 13.39 -8.70 -1.84
C ASN A 125 12.70 -9.83 -1.05
N LEU A 126 13.51 -10.72 -0.46
CA LEU A 126 13.02 -11.90 0.24
C LEU A 126 12.13 -11.57 1.45
N ASN A 127 12.42 -10.49 2.17
CA ASN A 127 11.60 -10.06 3.30
C ASN A 127 10.19 -9.65 2.87
N ALA A 128 10.09 -8.95 1.75
CA ALA A 128 8.79 -8.59 1.15
C ALA A 128 8.03 -9.84 0.70
N HIS A 129 8.70 -10.80 0.04
CA HIS A 129 8.08 -12.06 -0.38
C HIS A 129 7.46 -12.79 0.81
N ASN A 130 8.20 -12.96 1.89
CA ASN A 130 7.71 -13.61 3.10
C ASN A 130 6.51 -12.89 3.71
N PHE A 131 6.56 -11.56 3.77
CA PHE A 131 5.46 -10.74 4.27
C PHE A 131 4.20 -10.91 3.43
N TYR A 132 4.30 -10.82 2.10
CA TYR A 132 3.13 -10.94 1.21
C TYR A 132 2.53 -12.34 1.26
N GLU A 133 3.36 -13.39 1.27
CA GLU A 133 2.88 -14.78 1.38
C GLU A 133 2.15 -15.03 2.71
N LYS A 134 2.66 -14.51 3.82
CA LYS A 134 1.98 -14.58 5.13
C LYS A 134 0.66 -13.80 5.17
N THR A 135 0.54 -12.74 4.37
CA THR A 135 -0.65 -11.90 4.30
C THR A 135 -1.72 -12.47 3.36
N GLY A 136 -1.41 -13.57 2.66
CA GLY A 136 -2.36 -14.28 1.81
C GLY A 136 -2.17 -14.06 0.30
N PHE A 137 -1.15 -13.31 -0.11
CA PHE A 137 -0.78 -13.20 -1.52
C PHE A 137 -0.06 -14.44 -2.00
N LYS A 138 -0.19 -14.74 -3.29
CA LYS A 138 0.52 -15.81 -3.98
C LYS A 138 1.34 -15.25 -5.13
N HIS A 139 2.54 -15.80 -5.33
CA HIS A 139 3.36 -15.49 -6.49
C HIS A 139 2.63 -15.95 -7.76
N GLU A 140 2.32 -15.01 -8.62
CA GLU A 140 1.57 -15.27 -9.86
C GLU A 140 2.50 -15.39 -11.07
N SER A 141 3.45 -14.47 -11.19
CA SER A 141 4.39 -14.40 -12.31
C SER A 141 5.62 -13.59 -11.97
N THR A 142 6.64 -13.69 -12.82
CA THR A 142 7.85 -12.87 -12.78
C THR A 142 7.96 -12.08 -14.08
N LEU A 143 8.21 -10.77 -13.96
CA LEU A 143 8.39 -9.85 -15.08
C LEU A 143 9.89 -9.60 -15.27
N GLU A 144 10.44 -10.06 -16.40
CA GLU A 144 11.86 -9.92 -16.70
C GLU A 144 12.24 -8.47 -16.96
N SER A 145 13.30 -8.00 -16.27
CA SER A 145 13.91 -6.67 -16.50
C SER A 145 12.87 -5.53 -16.55
N HIS A 146 11.89 -5.53 -15.62
CA HIS A 146 10.69 -4.70 -15.72
C HIS A 146 10.97 -3.20 -15.53
N TYR A 147 11.46 -2.79 -14.37
CA TYR A 147 11.83 -1.39 -14.12
C TYR A 147 13.29 -1.08 -14.45
N TYR A 148 14.17 -2.07 -14.26
CA TYR A 148 15.59 -1.95 -14.49
C TYR A 148 16.10 -3.15 -15.29
N LYS A 149 17.00 -2.90 -16.24
CA LYS A 149 17.67 -3.97 -17.00
C LYS A 149 18.38 -4.93 -16.04
N GLY A 150 18.06 -6.21 -16.15
CA GLY A 150 18.65 -7.26 -15.32
C GLY A 150 18.09 -7.36 -13.91
N LYS A 151 16.98 -6.64 -13.62
CA LYS A 151 16.24 -6.77 -12.35
C LYS A 151 14.80 -7.17 -12.62
N ASP A 152 14.45 -8.34 -12.19
CA ASP A 152 13.11 -8.89 -12.36
C ASP A 152 12.18 -8.44 -11.23
N GLU A 153 10.89 -8.38 -11.53
CA GLU A 153 9.83 -8.10 -10.57
C GLU A 153 8.95 -9.33 -10.41
N ARG A 154 8.61 -9.68 -9.16
CA ARG A 154 7.54 -10.64 -8.88
C ARG A 154 6.20 -9.93 -8.83
N VAL A 155 5.21 -10.55 -9.45
CA VAL A 155 3.80 -10.22 -9.27
C VAL A 155 3.23 -11.14 -8.20
N TYR A 156 2.73 -10.55 -7.12
CA TYR A 156 1.96 -11.24 -6.09
C TYR A 156 0.50 -10.84 -6.19
N SER A 157 -0.41 -11.80 -6.06
CA SER A 157 -1.85 -11.59 -6.25
C SER A 157 -2.68 -12.22 -5.16
N MET A 158 -3.82 -11.59 -4.89
CA MET A 158 -4.88 -12.08 -4.02
C MET A 158 -6.21 -11.99 -4.77
N PHE A 159 -6.96 -13.09 -4.80
CA PHE A 159 -8.24 -13.17 -5.51
C PHE A 159 -9.41 -13.15 -4.52
N PHE A 160 -10.48 -12.47 -4.90
CA PHE A 160 -11.71 -12.37 -4.13
C PHE A 160 -12.86 -13.06 -4.88
N PRO A 161 -13.74 -13.80 -4.18
CA PRO A 161 -14.88 -14.42 -4.81
C PRO A 161 -15.79 -13.37 -5.45
N ILE A 162 -16.24 -13.66 -6.67
CA ILE A 162 -17.30 -12.87 -7.32
C ILE A 162 -18.61 -13.20 -6.59
N LYS A 163 -19.27 -12.15 -6.08
CA LYS A 163 -20.60 -12.27 -5.48
C LYS A 163 -21.67 -12.28 -6.57
#